data_dcf26db198edfdefd067e8ba06c0e374
#
_entry.id   dcf26db198edfdefd067e8ba06c0e374
#
_cell.length_a   1.000
_cell.length_b   1.000
_cell.length_c   1.000
_cell.angle_alpha   90.00
_cell.angle_beta   90.00
_cell.angle_gamma   90.00
#
_symmetry.space_group_name_H-M   'P 1'
#
loop_
_entity.id
_entity.type
_entity.pdbx_description
1 polymer ?
#
loop_
_entity_poly.entity_id
_entity_poly.type
_entity_poly.pdbx_seq_one_letter_code
_entity_poly.pdbx_strand_id
1 'polypeptide(L)'
;MFIELRRDDPRPVYRQIADEVQRGVSVGVLRPGEALPATRQLAKDLKLNPNTVQHAYRTLVREGVIEMRRGLGAFVSASSRESRRSSAMTARQIAERALREAFRHGLLASDLLKALKEIAP
;
A
#
# COMPACT_ATOMS: atom_id res chain seq x y z
N MET A 1 4.17 -13.29 2.51
CA MET A 1 4.16 -11.92 1.93
C MET A 1 5.27 -11.83 0.90
N PHE A 2 4.93 -11.42 -0.28
CA PHE A 2 5.89 -11.31 -1.37
C PHE A 2 6.11 -9.82 -1.69
N ILE A 3 7.36 -9.37 -1.55
CA ILE A 3 7.74 -7.98 -1.83
C ILE A 3 8.84 -7.98 -2.88
N GLU A 4 8.58 -7.26 -3.98
CA GLU A 4 9.54 -7.08 -5.04
C GLU A 4 10.10 -5.66 -4.98
N LEU A 5 11.41 -5.55 -4.76
CA LEU A 5 12.10 -4.27 -4.69
C LEU A 5 12.70 -3.92 -6.05
N ARG A 6 12.56 -2.66 -6.45
CA ARG A 6 13.10 -2.17 -7.71
C ARG A 6 14.29 -1.24 -7.45
N ARG A 7 15.43 -1.57 -8.04
CA ARG A 7 16.65 -0.76 -7.91
C ARG A 7 16.56 0.57 -8.66
N ASP A 8 15.81 0.60 -9.74
CA ASP A 8 15.61 1.78 -10.58
C ASP A 8 14.54 2.74 -10.05
N ASP A 9 13.85 2.36 -8.97
CA ASP A 9 12.84 3.19 -8.35
C ASP A 9 13.52 4.30 -7.53
N PRO A 10 13.16 5.59 -7.75
CA PRO A 10 13.76 6.70 -7.00
C PRO A 10 13.34 6.74 -5.53
N ARG A 11 12.28 6.00 -5.14
CA ARG A 11 11.84 5.97 -3.74
C ARG A 11 12.84 5.22 -2.87
N PRO A 12 13.08 5.66 -1.62
CA PRO A 12 13.89 4.90 -0.67
C PRO A 12 13.35 3.48 -0.50
N VAL A 13 14.24 2.54 -0.17
CA VAL A 13 13.85 1.13 -0.03
C VAL A 13 12.77 0.94 1.02
N TYR A 14 12.87 1.62 2.17
CA TYR A 14 11.84 1.51 3.22
C TYR A 14 10.46 1.94 2.70
N ARG A 15 10.42 2.95 1.83
CA ARG A 15 9.17 3.43 1.24
C ARG A 15 8.58 2.42 0.27
N GLN A 16 9.42 1.75 -0.50
CA GLN A 16 8.97 0.67 -1.38
C GLN A 16 8.34 -0.47 -0.59
N ILE A 17 8.95 -0.86 0.54
CA ILE A 17 8.41 -1.89 1.43
C ILE A 17 7.05 -1.45 1.98
N ALA A 18 6.97 -0.23 2.52
CA ALA A 18 5.74 0.29 3.09
C ALA A 18 4.62 0.36 2.05
N ASP A 19 4.91 0.83 0.85
CA ASP A 19 3.94 0.96 -0.23
C ASP A 19 3.44 -0.41 -0.69
N GLU A 20 4.30 -1.42 -0.76
CA GLU A 20 3.89 -2.78 -1.12
C GLU A 20 2.98 -3.42 -0.06
N VAL A 21 3.26 -3.22 1.21
CA VAL A 21 2.39 -3.70 2.30
C VAL A 21 1.04 -3.00 2.22
N GLN A 22 1.04 -1.68 2.08
CA GLN A 22 -0.18 -0.89 1.98
C GLN A 22 -1.02 -1.31 0.77
N ARG A 23 -0.38 -1.55 -0.36
CA ARG A 23 -1.04 -2.06 -1.55
C ARG A 23 -1.68 -3.43 -1.30
N GLY A 24 -0.94 -4.35 -0.66
CA GLY A 24 -1.45 -5.68 -0.32
C GLY A 24 -2.71 -5.61 0.55
N VAL A 25 -2.74 -4.67 1.51
CA VAL A 25 -3.92 -4.43 2.34
C VAL A 25 -5.06 -3.85 1.50
N SER A 26 -4.77 -2.88 0.65
CA SER A 26 -5.78 -2.21 -0.17
C SER A 26 -6.48 -3.15 -1.14
N VAL A 27 -5.74 -4.09 -1.75
CA VAL A 27 -6.31 -5.04 -2.71
C VAL A 27 -6.81 -6.34 -2.06
N GLY A 28 -6.69 -6.46 -0.74
CA GLY A 28 -7.20 -7.61 0.01
C GLY A 28 -6.29 -8.84 0.03
N VAL A 29 -5.06 -8.75 -0.50
CA VAL A 29 -4.07 -9.82 -0.42
C VAL A 29 -3.61 -10.03 1.03
N LEU A 30 -3.46 -8.93 1.76
CA LEU A 30 -3.20 -8.93 3.20
C LEU A 30 -4.49 -8.58 3.91
N ARG A 31 -4.95 -9.49 4.77
CA ARG A 31 -6.24 -9.35 5.46
C ARG A 31 -6.08 -8.70 6.83
N PRO A 32 -7.13 -8.01 7.32
CA PRO A 32 -7.12 -7.49 8.69
C PRO A 32 -6.79 -8.57 9.71
N GLY A 33 -5.90 -8.28 10.65
CA GLY A 33 -5.48 -9.23 11.68
C GLY A 33 -4.43 -10.23 11.23
N GLU A 34 -4.06 -10.25 9.95
CA GLU A 34 -3.05 -11.16 9.45
C GLU A 34 -1.67 -10.80 10.00
N ALA A 35 -0.91 -11.83 10.41
CA ALA A 35 0.45 -11.65 10.91
C ALA A 35 1.40 -11.33 9.76
N LEU A 36 2.28 -10.36 9.98
CA LEU A 36 3.37 -10.01 9.06
C LEU A 36 4.66 -10.69 9.54
N PRO A 37 5.61 -10.93 8.62
CA PRO A 37 6.91 -11.48 9.04
C PRO A 37 7.59 -10.57 10.04
N ALA A 38 8.38 -11.13 10.95
CA ALA A 38 9.24 -10.36 11.82
C ALA A 38 10.23 -9.55 10.98
N THR A 39 10.62 -8.37 11.49
CA THR A 39 11.52 -7.46 10.75
C THR A 39 12.82 -8.14 10.34
N ARG A 40 13.39 -8.94 11.24
CA ARG A 40 14.64 -9.67 10.95
C ARG A 40 14.47 -10.70 9.86
N GLN A 41 13.33 -11.43 9.86
CA GLN A 41 13.06 -12.43 8.84
C GLN A 41 12.87 -11.78 7.48
N LEU A 42 12.09 -10.73 7.42
CA LEU A 42 11.86 -10.00 6.17
C LEU A 42 13.16 -9.41 5.63
N ALA A 43 13.98 -8.83 6.51
CA ALA A 43 15.27 -8.28 6.13
C ALA A 43 16.18 -9.36 5.53
N LYS A 44 16.20 -10.54 6.14
CA LYS A 44 16.96 -11.68 5.63
C LYS A 44 16.46 -12.12 4.26
N ASP A 45 15.14 -12.24 4.11
CA ASP A 45 14.53 -12.66 2.85
C ASP A 45 14.80 -11.66 1.71
N LEU A 46 14.80 -10.37 2.03
CA LEU A 46 15.04 -9.30 1.06
C LEU A 46 16.52 -8.91 0.94
N LYS A 47 17.38 -9.51 1.75
CA LYS A 47 18.82 -9.19 1.81
C LYS A 47 19.07 -7.70 2.13
N LEU A 48 18.36 -7.22 3.13
CA LEU A 48 18.44 -5.83 3.58
C LEU A 48 18.91 -5.73 5.02
N ASN A 49 19.34 -4.52 5.40
CA ASN A 49 19.59 -4.20 6.79
C ASN A 49 18.27 -4.23 7.56
N PRO A 50 18.21 -4.91 8.74
CA PRO A 50 16.99 -4.93 9.56
C PRO A 50 16.45 -3.54 9.90
N ASN A 51 17.31 -2.54 10.06
CA ASN A 51 16.90 -1.17 10.35
C ASN A 51 16.03 -0.57 9.24
N THR A 52 16.29 -0.94 8.00
CA THR A 52 15.48 -0.51 6.84
C THR A 52 14.06 -1.07 6.94
N VAL A 53 13.94 -2.35 7.29
CA VAL A 53 12.63 -3.00 7.46
C VAL A 53 11.90 -2.42 8.68
N GLN A 54 12.63 -2.19 9.78
CA GLN A 54 12.06 -1.54 10.97
C GLN A 54 11.52 -0.15 10.64
N HIS A 55 12.24 0.62 9.83
CA HIS A 55 11.79 1.94 9.39
C HIS A 55 10.48 1.83 8.60
N ALA A 56 10.40 0.86 7.69
CA ALA A 56 9.18 0.62 6.93
C ALA A 56 8.00 0.27 7.85
N TYR A 57 8.22 -0.61 8.82
CA TYR A 57 7.17 -1.01 9.76
C TYR A 57 6.73 0.15 10.65
N ARG A 58 7.66 0.97 11.15
CA ARG A 58 7.30 2.16 11.92
C ARG A 58 6.45 3.13 11.11
N THR A 59 6.79 3.30 9.84
CA THR A 59 6.01 4.14 8.92
C THR A 59 4.59 3.59 8.78
N LEU A 60 4.44 2.29 8.60
CA LEU A 60 3.13 1.63 8.48
C LEU A 60 2.31 1.72 9.77
N VAL A 61 2.95 1.62 10.93
CA VAL A 61 2.27 1.81 12.22
C VAL A 61 1.74 3.23 12.33
N ARG A 62 2.57 4.21 11.98
CA ARG A 62 2.19 5.62 12.02
C ARG A 62 1.02 5.93 11.08
N GLU A 63 0.98 5.27 9.92
CA GLU A 63 -0.08 5.42 8.93
C GLU A 63 -1.33 4.59 9.27
N GLY A 64 -1.31 3.81 10.35
CA GLY A 64 -2.45 3.00 10.80
C GLY A 64 -2.69 1.74 9.97
N VAL A 65 -1.75 1.35 9.11
CA VAL A 65 -1.88 0.17 8.24
C VAL A 65 -1.61 -1.11 9.00
N ILE A 66 -0.63 -1.08 9.91
CA ILE A 66 -0.28 -2.22 10.76
C ILE A 66 -0.24 -1.81 12.22
N GLU A 67 -0.30 -2.79 13.11
CA GLU A 67 -0.14 -2.60 14.54
C GLU A 67 0.89 -3.57 15.09
N MET A 68 1.63 -3.12 16.09
CA MET A 68 2.56 -3.97 16.82
C MET A 68 1.86 -4.53 18.05
N ARG A 69 1.86 -5.83 18.22
CA ARG A 69 1.34 -6.50 19.42
C ARG A 69 2.51 -7.01 20.24
N ARG A 70 2.61 -6.53 21.45
CA ARG A 70 3.74 -6.83 22.32
C ARG A 70 3.91 -8.33 22.52
N GLY A 71 5.11 -8.83 22.20
CA GLY A 71 5.43 -10.26 22.30
C GLY A 71 4.90 -11.12 21.16
N LEU A 72 4.09 -10.57 20.26
CA LEU A 72 3.48 -11.31 19.17
C LEU A 72 3.95 -10.88 17.78
N GLY A 73 4.41 -9.62 17.64
CA GLY A 73 4.93 -9.09 16.38
C GLY A 73 4.01 -8.10 15.70
N ALA A 74 4.12 -8.00 14.37
CA ALA A 74 3.37 -7.07 13.56
C ALA A 74 2.16 -7.73 12.91
N PHE A 75 1.05 -7.03 12.88
CA PHE A 75 -0.21 -7.52 12.32
C PHE A 75 -0.86 -6.43 11.48
N VAL A 76 -1.57 -6.83 10.42
CA VAL A 76 -2.39 -5.90 9.67
C VAL A 76 -3.46 -5.35 10.61
N SER A 77 -3.65 -4.04 10.59
CA SER A 77 -4.56 -3.37 11.52
C SER A 77 -5.99 -3.87 11.37
N ALA A 78 -6.67 -4.12 12.49
CA ALA A 78 -8.07 -4.51 12.51
C ALA A 78 -8.99 -3.37 12.01
N SER A 79 -8.54 -2.12 12.10
CA SER A 79 -9.28 -0.95 11.64
C SER A 79 -9.25 -0.78 10.11
N SER A 80 -8.57 -1.66 9.39
CA SER A 80 -8.45 -1.58 7.94
C SER A 80 -9.78 -1.61 7.20
N ARG A 81 -10.86 -2.11 7.82
CA ARG A 81 -12.22 -2.03 7.26
C ARG A 81 -12.71 -0.59 7.16
N GLU A 82 -12.50 0.20 8.22
CA GLU A 82 -12.82 1.62 8.22
C GLU A 82 -11.90 2.38 7.26
N SER A 83 -10.63 2.04 7.24
CA SER A 83 -9.67 2.60 6.29
C SER A 83 -10.07 2.30 4.84
N ARG A 84 -10.62 1.12 4.55
CA ARG A 84 -11.14 0.80 3.21
C ARG A 84 -12.35 1.65 2.85
N ARG A 85 -13.25 1.91 3.79
CA ARG A 85 -14.40 2.79 3.55
C ARG A 85 -13.93 4.21 3.28
N SER A 86 -13.00 4.71 4.08
CA SER A 86 -12.38 6.02 3.87
C SER A 86 -11.63 6.06 2.54
N SER A 87 -10.89 5.00 2.21
CA SER A 87 -10.18 4.88 0.94
C SER A 87 -11.15 4.84 -0.25
N ALA A 88 -12.29 4.17 -0.11
CA ALA A 88 -13.31 4.11 -1.14
C ALA A 88 -13.91 5.49 -1.42
N MET A 89 -14.20 6.28 -0.37
CA MET A 89 -14.68 7.66 -0.52
C MET A 89 -13.62 8.53 -1.19
N THR A 90 -12.37 8.42 -0.77
CA THR A 90 -11.25 9.14 -1.35
C THR A 90 -11.03 8.76 -2.81
N ALA A 91 -11.13 7.46 -3.13
CA ALA A 91 -11.03 6.98 -4.51
C ALA A 91 -12.14 7.58 -5.38
N ARG A 92 -13.36 7.67 -4.87
CA ARG A 92 -14.46 8.32 -5.59
C ARG A 92 -14.17 9.80 -5.87
N GLN A 93 -13.66 10.51 -4.87
CA GLN A 93 -13.29 11.92 -5.03
C GLN A 93 -12.20 12.11 -6.08
N ILE A 94 -11.18 11.25 -6.07
CA ILE A 94 -10.12 11.27 -7.07
C ILE A 94 -10.68 10.97 -8.45
N ALA A 95 -11.58 9.98 -8.55
CA ALA A 95 -12.22 9.62 -9.81
C ALA A 95 -13.06 10.77 -10.37
N GLU A 96 -13.83 11.45 -9.52
CA GLU A 96 -14.62 12.63 -9.93
C GLU A 96 -13.72 13.75 -10.43
N ARG A 97 -12.60 13.98 -9.77
CA ARG A 97 -11.59 14.97 -10.19
C ARG A 97 -10.98 14.58 -11.53
N ALA A 98 -10.66 13.31 -11.70
CA ALA A 98 -10.10 12.78 -12.95
C ALA A 98 -11.09 12.93 -14.10
N LEU A 99 -12.37 12.68 -13.87
CA LEU A 99 -13.42 12.89 -14.88
C LEU A 99 -13.52 14.36 -15.29
N ARG A 100 -13.50 15.28 -14.34
CA ARG A 100 -13.53 16.70 -14.64
C ARG A 100 -12.33 17.10 -15.49
N GLU A 101 -11.15 16.60 -15.17
CA GLU A 101 -9.93 16.86 -15.95
C GLU A 101 -10.04 16.30 -17.37
N ALA A 102 -10.54 15.06 -17.50
CA ALA A 102 -10.75 14.42 -18.78
C ALA A 102 -11.72 15.24 -19.67
N PHE A 103 -12.84 15.68 -19.10
CA PHE A 103 -13.82 16.49 -19.82
C PHE A 103 -13.23 17.82 -20.28
N ARG A 104 -12.36 18.42 -19.47
CA ARG A 104 -11.66 19.66 -19.82
C ARG A 104 -10.81 19.49 -21.07
N HIS A 105 -10.25 18.30 -21.29
CA HIS A 105 -9.45 17.96 -22.46
C HIS A 105 -10.25 17.33 -23.60
N GLY A 106 -11.58 17.36 -23.51
CA GLY A 106 -12.44 16.82 -24.56
C GLY A 106 -12.54 15.30 -24.58
N LEU A 107 -12.10 14.63 -23.51
CA LEU A 107 -12.17 13.18 -23.40
C LEU A 107 -13.50 12.76 -22.77
N LEU A 108 -13.93 11.53 -23.11
CA LEU A 108 -15.13 10.92 -22.53
C LEU A 108 -14.76 10.07 -21.33
N ALA A 109 -15.75 9.76 -20.49
CA ALA A 109 -15.55 8.85 -19.34
C ALA A 109 -15.05 7.49 -19.79
N SER A 110 -15.53 6.98 -20.93
CA SER A 110 -15.07 5.70 -21.51
C SER A 110 -13.59 5.72 -21.88
N ASP A 111 -13.07 6.85 -22.33
CA ASP A 111 -11.65 7.01 -22.65
C ASP A 111 -10.80 6.90 -21.40
N LEU A 112 -11.24 7.53 -20.32
CA LEU A 112 -10.56 7.48 -19.02
C LEU A 112 -10.58 6.06 -18.44
N LEU A 113 -11.73 5.38 -18.51
CA LEU A 113 -11.86 4.00 -18.04
C LEU A 113 -10.91 3.06 -18.77
N LYS A 114 -10.82 3.21 -20.09
CA LYS A 114 -9.92 2.40 -20.92
C LYS A 114 -8.47 2.62 -20.51
N ALA A 115 -8.06 3.87 -20.35
CA ALA A 115 -6.71 4.21 -19.92
C ALA A 115 -6.41 3.65 -18.54
N LEU A 116 -7.34 3.73 -17.58
CA LEU A 116 -7.18 3.19 -16.24
C LEU A 116 -6.96 1.68 -16.27
N LYS A 117 -7.71 0.96 -17.11
CA LYS A 117 -7.54 -0.50 -17.28
C LYS A 117 -6.18 -0.85 -17.86
N GLU A 118 -5.64 -0.03 -18.73
CA GLU A 118 -4.33 -0.26 -19.35
C GLU A 118 -3.18 -0.06 -18.36
N ILE A 119 -3.30 0.88 -17.42
CA ILE A 119 -2.22 1.19 -16.46
C ILE A 119 -2.39 0.50 -15.11
N ALA A 120 -3.59 0.05 -14.77
CA ALA A 120 -3.83 -0.67 -13.51
C ALA A 120 -3.19 -2.05 -13.56
N PRO A 121 -2.51 -2.47 -12.45
CA PRO A 121 -1.91 -3.80 -12.38
C PRO A 121 -2.96 -4.92 -12.33
#